data_9992cab1695ef4761f8d07ab714b3dc7
#
_entry.id   9992cab1695ef4761f8d07ab714b3dc7
#
_cell.length_a   1.000
_cell.length_b   1.000
_cell.length_c   1.000
_cell.angle_alpha   90.00
_cell.angle_beta   90.00
_cell.angle_gamma   90.00
#
_symmetry.space_group_name_H-M   'P 1'
#
loop_
_entity.id
_entity.type
_entity.pdbx_description
1 polymer ?
#
loop_
_entity_poly.entity_id
_entity_poly.type
_entity_poly.pdbx_seq_one_letter_code
_entity_poly.pdbx_strand_id
1 'polypeptide(L)'
;MATIVWDRDDVLNDLMRCWFEEWWKPGHADCNVSYSDLVENPPHRILGMSLEEYLTSLDEFRLSEQGSEIKPVSEVLDWFRRYGQSHRHLVLTSTSLRTAPAAAAWTFRHFGPWIQSFHLVPSLRENQPRSWHGTDKGAYLAWLGKGDVLVEDSVSSVRSAERHGITGVLVPKPWNGNDGGIRDALRRLSAVVEES
;
A
#
# COMPACT_ATOMS: atom_id res chain seq x y z
N MET A 1 20.14 -10.04 8.62
CA MET A 1 19.48 -8.68 8.61
C MET A 1 18.82 -8.50 7.25
N ALA A 2 17.51 -8.65 7.18
CA ALA A 2 16.73 -8.56 5.95
C ALA A 2 16.45 -7.10 5.53
N THR A 3 16.22 -6.89 4.23
CA THR A 3 15.67 -5.66 3.66
C THR A 3 14.19 -5.86 3.38
N ILE A 4 13.34 -5.19 4.13
CA ILE A 4 11.89 -5.29 4.04
C ILE A 4 11.35 -4.11 3.24
N VAL A 5 10.61 -4.44 2.19
CA VAL A 5 9.93 -3.49 1.31
C VAL A 5 8.47 -3.40 1.74
N TRP A 6 7.99 -2.21 1.99
CA TRP A 6 6.61 -1.98 2.43
C TRP A 6 5.83 -1.25 1.34
N ASP A 7 4.67 -1.75 0.97
CA ASP A 7 3.70 -0.84 0.36
C ASP A 7 3.21 0.16 1.40
N ARG A 8 2.74 1.30 0.93
CA ARG A 8 2.22 2.36 1.79
C ARG A 8 0.73 2.23 2.01
N ASP A 9 -0.02 2.29 0.91
CA ASP A 9 -1.47 2.35 0.95
C ASP A 9 -2.05 0.98 1.26
N ASP A 10 -2.95 0.94 2.23
CA ASP A 10 -3.57 -0.29 2.73
C ASP A 10 -2.64 -1.32 3.38
N VAL A 11 -1.36 -0.93 3.61
CA VAL A 11 -0.37 -1.68 4.40
C VAL A 11 0.09 -0.86 5.60
N LEU A 12 0.75 0.29 5.38
CA LEU A 12 1.18 1.18 6.48
C LEU A 12 0.02 2.04 7.01
N ASN A 13 -0.97 2.33 6.16
CA ASN A 13 -2.21 3.03 6.50
C ASN A 13 -3.43 2.24 6.00
N ASP A 14 -4.62 2.73 6.26
CA ASP A 14 -5.90 2.15 5.81
C ASP A 14 -6.58 3.09 4.80
N LEU A 15 -5.85 3.43 3.72
CA LEU A 15 -6.26 4.44 2.75
C LEU A 15 -7.64 4.17 2.16
N MET A 16 -7.87 2.97 1.63
CA MET A 16 -9.12 2.62 0.97
C MET A 16 -10.31 2.72 1.91
N ARG A 17 -10.16 2.28 3.16
CA ARG A 17 -11.22 2.38 4.16
C ARG A 17 -11.54 3.84 4.48
N CYS A 18 -10.51 4.65 4.79
CA CYS A 18 -10.70 6.07 5.12
C CYS A 18 -11.31 6.84 3.94
N TRP A 19 -10.80 6.60 2.71
CA TRP A 19 -11.38 7.19 1.52
C TRP A 19 -12.85 6.80 1.35
N PHE A 20 -13.18 5.51 1.48
CA PHE A 20 -14.53 5.03 1.27
C PHE A 20 -15.49 5.53 2.35
N GLU A 21 -15.16 5.36 3.63
CA GLU A 21 -16.06 5.65 4.75
C GLU A 21 -16.17 7.15 5.08
N GLU A 22 -15.07 7.91 4.92
CA GLU A 22 -14.99 9.29 5.41
C GLU A 22 -15.07 10.33 4.28
N TRP A 23 -14.77 9.96 3.04
CA TRP A 23 -14.72 10.88 1.90
C TRP A 23 -15.81 10.60 0.87
N TRP A 24 -15.86 9.37 0.35
CA TRP A 24 -16.76 9.03 -0.75
C TRP A 24 -18.19 8.76 -0.29
N LYS A 25 -18.39 7.87 0.68
CA LYS A 25 -19.72 7.42 1.15
C LYS A 25 -20.62 8.53 1.71
N PRO A 26 -20.12 9.54 2.44
CA PRO A 26 -20.96 10.64 2.92
C PRO A 26 -21.67 11.42 1.80
N GLY A 27 -21.06 11.52 0.61
CA GLY A 27 -21.66 12.12 -0.58
C GLY A 27 -22.62 11.20 -1.35
N HIS A 28 -22.75 9.92 -0.93
CA HIS A 28 -23.51 8.87 -1.62
C HIS A 28 -24.41 8.12 -0.63
N ALA A 29 -25.31 8.83 0.04
CA ALA A 29 -26.14 8.32 1.14
C ALA A 29 -27.02 7.11 0.74
N ASP A 30 -27.41 7.02 -0.53
CA ASP A 30 -28.21 5.90 -1.06
C ASP A 30 -27.37 4.64 -1.35
N CYS A 31 -26.05 4.71 -1.20
CA CYS A 31 -25.16 3.57 -1.41
C CYS A 31 -25.23 2.59 -0.24
N ASN A 32 -25.73 1.39 -0.49
CA ASN A 32 -25.82 0.32 0.51
C ASN A 32 -24.55 -0.54 0.62
N VAL A 33 -23.51 -0.26 -0.17
CA VAL A 33 -22.21 -0.96 -0.13
C VAL A 33 -21.49 -0.62 1.18
N SER A 34 -20.93 -1.64 1.82
CA SER A 34 -20.02 -1.52 2.97
C SER A 34 -18.55 -1.65 2.53
N TYR A 35 -17.61 -1.32 3.39
CA TYR A 35 -16.19 -1.52 3.08
C TYR A 35 -15.85 -3.00 2.80
N SER A 36 -16.48 -3.92 3.50
CA SER A 36 -16.28 -5.37 3.29
C SER A 36 -16.77 -5.88 1.94
N ASP A 37 -17.66 -5.12 1.27
CA ASP A 37 -18.17 -5.47 -0.06
C ASP A 37 -17.22 -5.02 -1.18
N LEU A 38 -16.17 -4.27 -0.88
CA LEU A 38 -15.15 -3.85 -1.85
C LEU A 38 -14.21 -5.01 -2.19
N VAL A 39 -14.72 -6.03 -2.86
CA VAL A 39 -14.01 -7.27 -3.18
C VAL A 39 -13.10 -7.18 -4.41
N GLU A 40 -12.94 -5.99 -4.97
CA GLU A 40 -11.97 -5.70 -6.03
C GLU A 40 -11.22 -4.37 -5.76
N ASN A 41 -10.00 -4.25 -6.23
CA ASN A 41 -9.21 -3.03 -6.19
C ASN A 41 -8.61 -2.77 -7.59
N PRO A 42 -9.01 -1.70 -8.27
CA PRO A 42 -9.88 -0.59 -7.86
C PRO A 42 -11.38 -0.95 -7.79
N PRO A 43 -12.16 -0.44 -6.82
CA PRO A 43 -13.55 -0.81 -6.56
C PRO A 43 -14.58 -0.05 -7.42
N HIS A 44 -14.15 0.68 -8.44
CA HIS A 44 -14.96 1.59 -9.23
C HIS A 44 -16.23 0.94 -9.81
N ARG A 45 -16.16 -0.33 -10.22
CA ARG A 45 -17.31 -1.07 -10.79
C ARG A 45 -18.37 -1.37 -9.72
N ILE A 46 -17.93 -1.77 -8.52
CA ILE A 46 -18.82 -2.03 -7.38
C ILE A 46 -19.56 -0.74 -6.99
N LEU A 47 -18.87 0.40 -7.07
CA LEU A 47 -19.40 1.70 -6.72
C LEU A 47 -20.18 2.40 -7.85
N GLY A 48 -20.29 1.77 -9.02
CA GLY A 48 -21.02 2.31 -10.16
C GLY A 48 -20.41 3.58 -10.76
N MET A 49 -19.10 3.75 -10.65
CA MET A 49 -18.36 4.91 -11.15
C MET A 49 -17.32 4.49 -12.19
N SER A 50 -16.84 5.42 -13.00
CA SER A 50 -15.72 5.16 -13.91
C SER A 50 -14.40 5.02 -13.15
N LEU A 51 -13.41 4.37 -13.78
CA LEU A 51 -12.07 4.28 -13.22
C LEU A 51 -11.44 5.67 -13.04
N GLU A 52 -11.68 6.60 -13.97
CA GLU A 52 -11.15 7.96 -13.91
C GLU A 52 -11.74 8.75 -12.74
N GLU A 53 -13.06 8.68 -12.52
CA GLU A 53 -13.73 9.31 -11.37
C GLU A 53 -13.17 8.76 -10.05
N TYR A 54 -13.02 7.44 -9.94
CA TYR A 54 -12.42 6.81 -8.77
C TYR A 54 -11.00 7.32 -8.51
N LEU A 55 -10.14 7.28 -9.53
CA LEU A 55 -8.75 7.68 -9.40
C LEU A 55 -8.60 9.17 -9.07
N THR A 56 -9.46 10.02 -9.63
CA THR A 56 -9.50 11.45 -9.34
C THR A 56 -9.91 11.69 -7.90
N SER A 57 -11.02 11.08 -7.46
CA SER A 57 -11.52 11.20 -6.08
C SER A 57 -10.50 10.69 -5.06
N LEU A 58 -9.82 9.58 -5.35
CA LEU A 58 -8.79 9.03 -4.47
C LEU A 58 -7.56 9.96 -4.37
N ASP A 59 -7.15 10.58 -5.49
CA ASP A 59 -6.04 11.54 -5.50
C ASP A 59 -6.41 12.85 -4.77
N GLU A 60 -7.65 13.33 -4.90
CA GLU A 60 -8.17 14.47 -4.13
C GLU A 60 -8.17 14.18 -2.63
N PHE A 61 -8.64 13.00 -2.23
CA PHE A 61 -8.59 12.57 -0.84
C PHE A 61 -7.15 12.54 -0.29
N ARG A 62 -6.21 11.93 -1.04
CA ARG A 62 -4.79 11.90 -0.64
C ARG A 62 -4.17 13.27 -0.42
N LEU A 63 -4.65 14.28 -1.13
CA LEU A 63 -4.16 15.68 -1.03
C LEU A 63 -4.96 16.52 -0.04
N SER A 64 -6.07 16.03 0.48
CA SER A 64 -6.88 16.71 1.48
C SER A 64 -6.23 16.69 2.86
N GLU A 65 -6.72 17.55 3.76
CA GLU A 65 -6.34 17.52 5.17
C GLU A 65 -6.65 16.15 5.80
N GLN A 66 -7.85 15.60 5.56
CA GLN A 66 -8.25 14.27 6.04
C GLN A 66 -7.28 13.18 5.57
N GLY A 67 -6.91 13.16 4.29
CA GLY A 67 -5.95 12.21 3.75
C GLY A 67 -4.54 12.35 4.36
N SER A 68 -4.13 13.58 4.70
CA SER A 68 -2.84 13.83 5.37
C SER A 68 -2.82 13.37 6.83
N GLU A 69 -3.97 13.28 7.48
CA GLU A 69 -4.14 12.92 8.89
C GLU A 69 -4.52 11.43 9.10
N ILE A 70 -4.57 10.62 8.04
CA ILE A 70 -4.76 9.17 8.17
C ILE A 70 -3.71 8.62 9.15
N LYS A 71 -4.18 7.88 10.14
CA LYS A 71 -3.29 7.27 11.12
C LYS A 71 -2.62 6.01 10.56
N PRO A 72 -1.38 5.71 10.99
CA PRO A 72 -0.77 4.42 10.71
C PRO A 72 -1.62 3.26 11.25
N VAL A 73 -1.58 2.13 10.56
CA VAL A 73 -2.10 0.87 11.12
C VAL A 73 -1.36 0.56 12.41
N SER A 74 -2.08 0.50 13.52
CA SER A 74 -1.49 0.39 14.87
C SER A 74 -0.61 -0.83 15.04
N GLU A 75 -1.06 -1.98 14.52
CA GLU A 75 -0.32 -3.24 14.59
C GLU A 75 1.01 -3.18 13.82
N VAL A 76 1.02 -2.50 12.68
CA VAL A 76 2.24 -2.29 11.89
C VAL A 76 3.21 -1.38 12.64
N LEU A 77 2.70 -0.28 13.21
CA LEU A 77 3.52 0.63 14.00
C LEU A 77 4.12 -0.07 15.23
N ASP A 78 3.35 -0.93 15.90
CA ASP A 78 3.83 -1.72 17.04
C ASP A 78 4.88 -2.76 16.61
N TRP A 79 4.73 -3.36 15.44
CA TRP A 79 5.75 -4.24 14.86
C TRP A 79 7.07 -3.47 14.63
N PHE A 80 7.01 -2.27 14.03
CA PHE A 80 8.19 -1.42 13.83
C PHE A 80 8.86 -1.03 15.14
N ARG A 81 8.10 -0.69 16.18
CA ARG A 81 8.63 -0.36 17.51
C ARG A 81 9.41 -1.53 18.12
N ARG A 82 8.97 -2.76 17.88
CA ARG A 82 9.58 -3.97 18.44
C ARG A 82 10.75 -4.49 17.62
N TYR A 83 10.64 -4.50 16.30
CA TYR A 83 11.57 -5.19 15.41
C TYR A 83 12.25 -4.29 14.38
N GLY A 84 11.78 -3.06 14.20
CA GLY A 84 12.21 -2.20 13.11
C GLY A 84 13.71 -1.88 13.10
N GLN A 85 14.37 -1.83 14.25
CA GLN A 85 15.81 -1.59 14.32
C GLN A 85 16.68 -2.79 13.90
N SER A 86 16.08 -3.97 13.81
CA SER A 86 16.79 -5.21 13.47
C SER A 86 16.90 -5.46 11.96
N HIS A 87 16.21 -4.65 11.16
CA HIS A 87 16.13 -4.83 9.70
C HIS A 87 16.31 -3.49 8.97
N ARG A 88 16.47 -3.56 7.65
CA ARG A 88 16.43 -2.39 6.75
C ARG A 88 15.05 -2.26 6.17
N HIS A 89 14.57 -1.03 6.05
CA HIS A 89 13.23 -0.77 5.54
C HIS A 89 13.26 0.26 4.42
N LEU A 90 12.47 0.00 3.38
CA LEU A 90 12.14 0.97 2.36
C LEU A 90 10.66 0.90 2.02
N VAL A 91 10.10 1.98 1.51
CA VAL A 91 8.76 2.00 0.93
C VAL A 91 8.85 1.94 -0.57
N LEU A 92 7.99 1.10 -1.17
CA LEU A 92 7.74 1.07 -2.61
C LEU A 92 6.22 1.15 -2.84
N THR A 93 5.74 2.30 -3.24
CA THR A 93 4.30 2.55 -3.42
C THR A 93 3.93 2.81 -4.88
N SER A 94 2.69 2.45 -5.23
CA SER A 94 2.09 2.77 -6.53
C SER A 94 1.05 3.87 -6.35
N THR A 95 1.45 5.11 -6.52
CA THR A 95 0.56 6.29 -6.46
C THR A 95 0.79 7.20 -7.66
N SER A 96 -0.04 8.22 -7.85
CA SER A 96 0.18 9.21 -8.91
C SER A 96 1.39 10.10 -8.58
N LEU A 97 2.06 10.61 -9.61
CA LEU A 97 3.15 11.58 -9.41
C LEU A 97 2.68 12.82 -8.66
N ARG A 98 1.42 13.22 -8.86
CA ARG A 98 0.80 14.37 -8.19
C ARG A 98 0.75 14.19 -6.67
N THR A 99 0.47 12.98 -6.20
CA THR A 99 0.29 12.67 -4.77
C THR A 99 1.55 12.14 -4.09
N ALA A 100 2.59 11.80 -4.85
CA ALA A 100 3.82 11.23 -4.34
C ALA A 100 4.52 12.08 -3.26
N PRO A 101 4.60 13.43 -3.37
CA PRO A 101 5.19 14.25 -2.32
C PRO A 101 4.45 14.14 -0.98
N ALA A 102 3.11 14.15 -1.00
CA ALA A 102 2.29 14.00 0.20
C ALA A 102 2.45 12.59 0.81
N ALA A 103 2.50 11.55 -0.05
CA ALA A 103 2.74 10.17 0.37
C ALA A 103 4.10 10.01 1.07
N ALA A 104 5.16 10.59 0.52
CA ALA A 104 6.49 10.58 1.12
C ALA A 104 6.53 11.33 2.45
N ALA A 105 5.94 12.54 2.51
CA ALA A 105 5.87 13.33 3.73
C ALA A 105 5.15 12.57 4.86
N TRP A 106 4.01 11.95 4.55
CA TRP A 106 3.27 11.10 5.50
C TRP A 106 4.13 9.93 6.00
N THR A 107 4.81 9.22 5.07
CA THR A 107 5.67 8.09 5.42
C THR A 107 6.77 8.48 6.39
N PHE A 108 7.50 9.55 6.09
CA PHE A 108 8.59 10.02 6.95
C PHE A 108 8.11 10.60 8.28
N ARG A 109 6.92 11.22 8.32
CA ARG A 109 6.31 11.69 9.57
C ARG A 109 6.07 10.54 10.56
N HIS A 110 5.57 9.40 10.08
CA HIS A 110 5.13 8.31 10.94
C HIS A 110 6.17 7.19 11.12
N PHE A 111 6.99 6.93 10.09
CA PHE A 111 7.92 5.81 10.05
C PHE A 111 9.38 6.22 9.83
N GLY A 112 9.69 7.50 9.78
CA GLY A 112 11.04 8.04 9.55
C GLY A 112 12.15 7.49 10.46
N PRO A 113 11.89 7.11 11.73
CA PRO A 113 12.90 6.44 12.56
C PRO A 113 13.40 5.11 11.99
N TRP A 114 12.66 4.45 11.12
CA TRP A 114 12.98 3.14 10.54
C TRP A 114 13.10 3.17 9.02
N ILE A 115 12.19 3.88 8.34
CA ILE A 115 12.13 3.96 6.88
C ILE A 115 12.86 5.23 6.42
N GLN A 116 13.97 5.05 5.70
CA GLN A 116 14.81 6.13 5.20
C GLN A 116 14.86 6.19 3.65
N SER A 117 14.18 5.26 2.97
CA SER A 117 14.11 5.19 1.52
C SER A 117 12.65 5.11 1.07
N PHE A 118 12.28 6.01 0.16
CA PHE A 118 10.95 6.06 -0.44
C PHE A 118 11.08 5.93 -1.96
N HIS A 119 10.44 4.90 -2.51
CA HIS A 119 10.45 4.58 -3.93
C HIS A 119 9.03 4.65 -4.50
N LEU A 120 8.94 5.07 -5.74
CA LEU A 120 7.68 5.22 -6.46
C LEU A 120 7.70 4.42 -7.75
N VAL A 121 6.67 3.59 -7.94
CA VAL A 121 6.28 3.05 -9.23
C VAL A 121 4.98 3.76 -9.62
N PRO A 122 5.02 4.81 -10.46
CA PRO A 122 3.84 5.63 -10.72
C PRO A 122 2.68 4.79 -11.26
N SER A 123 1.53 4.90 -10.60
CA SER A 123 0.30 4.32 -11.12
C SER A 123 -0.15 5.08 -12.37
N LEU A 124 -0.67 4.33 -13.35
CA LEU A 124 -1.08 4.93 -14.62
C LEU A 124 -2.21 5.95 -14.40
N ARG A 125 -2.04 7.12 -15.01
CA ARG A 125 -3.05 8.17 -15.18
C ARG A 125 -2.99 8.63 -16.62
N GLU A 126 -4.09 9.12 -17.14
CA GLU A 126 -4.07 9.83 -18.42
C GLU A 126 -3.12 11.01 -18.33
N ASN A 127 -2.35 11.23 -19.38
CA ASN A 127 -1.39 12.33 -19.50
C ASN A 127 -0.21 12.35 -18.51
N GLN A 128 0.07 11.23 -17.83
CA GLN A 128 1.29 11.10 -17.03
C GLN A 128 2.36 10.28 -17.76
N PRO A 129 3.64 10.62 -17.60
CA PRO A 129 4.72 9.84 -18.20
C PRO A 129 4.70 8.42 -17.63
N ARG A 130 4.90 7.44 -18.50
CA ARG A 130 5.04 6.05 -18.06
C ARG A 130 6.36 5.87 -17.31
N SER A 131 6.32 5.09 -16.23
CA SER A 131 7.53 4.66 -15.56
C SER A 131 8.43 3.83 -16.49
N TRP A 132 9.73 3.99 -16.37
CA TRP A 132 10.73 3.19 -17.10
C TRP A 132 10.63 1.69 -16.79
N HIS A 133 10.16 1.36 -15.60
CA HIS A 133 9.98 -0.02 -15.11
C HIS A 133 8.52 -0.50 -15.23
N GLY A 134 7.66 0.23 -15.97
CA GLY A 134 6.22 -0.06 -15.99
C GLY A 134 5.56 0.22 -14.65
N THR A 135 4.51 -0.54 -14.34
CA THR A 135 3.76 -0.48 -13.07
C THR A 135 4.03 -1.68 -12.17
N ASP A 136 5.03 -2.51 -12.51
CA ASP A 136 5.32 -3.77 -11.84
C ASP A 136 6.34 -3.57 -10.73
N LYS A 137 5.92 -3.71 -9.48
CA LYS A 137 6.78 -3.58 -8.30
C LYS A 137 7.86 -4.64 -8.25
N GLY A 138 7.59 -5.88 -8.68
CA GLY A 138 8.59 -6.95 -8.73
C GLY A 138 9.71 -6.65 -9.72
N ALA A 139 9.37 -6.20 -10.92
CA ALA A 139 10.36 -5.77 -11.92
C ALA A 139 11.18 -4.57 -11.43
N TYR A 140 10.55 -3.63 -10.73
CA TYR A 140 11.25 -2.49 -10.12
C TYR A 140 12.27 -2.94 -9.06
N LEU A 141 11.87 -3.86 -8.17
CA LEU A 141 12.75 -4.38 -7.13
C LEU A 141 13.91 -5.20 -7.71
N ALA A 142 13.65 -5.99 -8.76
CA ALA A 142 14.70 -6.70 -9.50
C ALA A 142 15.74 -5.74 -10.10
N TRP A 143 15.29 -4.63 -10.68
CA TRP A 143 16.18 -3.58 -11.17
C TRP A 143 16.94 -2.89 -10.04
N LEU A 144 16.27 -2.58 -8.93
CA LEU A 144 16.90 -1.97 -7.75
C LEU A 144 17.94 -2.89 -7.11
N GLY A 145 17.79 -4.20 -7.28
CA GLY A 145 18.65 -5.21 -6.68
C GLY A 145 18.60 -5.22 -5.15
N LYS A 146 17.47 -4.80 -4.58
CA LYS A 146 17.23 -4.70 -3.13
C LYS A 146 15.82 -5.18 -2.79
N GLY A 147 15.71 -5.83 -1.63
CA GLY A 147 14.47 -6.33 -1.09
C GLY A 147 14.50 -7.85 -0.94
N ASP A 148 14.41 -8.33 0.29
CA ASP A 148 14.31 -9.75 0.61
C ASP A 148 12.84 -10.14 0.78
N VAL A 149 12.04 -9.21 1.33
CA VAL A 149 10.61 -9.41 1.60
C VAL A 149 9.82 -8.20 1.11
N LEU A 150 8.69 -8.44 0.43
CA LEU A 150 7.68 -7.43 0.07
C LEU A 150 6.42 -7.64 0.90
N VAL A 151 6.01 -6.62 1.67
CA VAL A 151 4.74 -6.57 2.41
C VAL A 151 3.74 -5.73 1.62
N GLU A 152 2.62 -6.33 1.18
CA GLU A 152 1.78 -5.81 0.11
C GLU A 152 0.32 -6.31 0.25
N ASP A 153 -0.66 -5.53 -0.18
CA ASP A 153 -2.09 -5.93 -0.23
C ASP A 153 -2.52 -6.47 -1.61
N SER A 154 -1.72 -6.21 -2.65
CA SER A 154 -2.00 -6.64 -4.02
C SER A 154 -1.41 -8.02 -4.32
N VAL A 155 -2.28 -8.99 -4.62
CA VAL A 155 -1.88 -10.35 -5.03
C VAL A 155 -0.97 -10.32 -6.27
N SER A 156 -1.23 -9.43 -7.23
CA SER A 156 -0.43 -9.33 -8.45
C SER A 156 0.98 -8.84 -8.17
N SER A 157 1.14 -7.88 -7.26
CA SER A 157 2.45 -7.36 -6.84
C SER A 157 3.25 -8.39 -6.07
N VAL A 158 2.60 -9.13 -5.15
CA VAL A 158 3.22 -10.25 -4.42
C VAL A 158 3.73 -11.31 -5.40
N ARG A 159 2.88 -11.79 -6.31
CA ARG A 159 3.27 -12.78 -7.33
C ARG A 159 4.39 -12.28 -8.23
N SER A 160 4.40 -10.99 -8.55
CA SER A 160 5.49 -10.43 -9.34
C SER A 160 6.80 -10.45 -8.57
N ALA A 161 6.82 -10.03 -7.31
CA ALA A 161 8.00 -10.06 -6.45
C ALA A 161 8.55 -11.49 -6.30
N GLU A 162 7.67 -12.47 -6.08
CA GLU A 162 8.04 -13.89 -5.96
C GLU A 162 8.71 -14.44 -7.23
N ARG A 163 8.27 -14.03 -8.43
CA ARG A 163 8.96 -14.39 -9.70
C ARG A 163 10.39 -13.86 -9.77
N HIS A 164 10.73 -12.85 -8.99
CA HIS A 164 12.07 -12.27 -8.91
C HIS A 164 12.84 -12.71 -7.64
N GLY A 165 12.36 -13.75 -6.96
CA GLY A 165 13.03 -14.32 -5.79
C GLY A 165 12.85 -13.52 -4.49
N ILE A 166 11.87 -12.60 -4.44
CA ILE A 166 11.55 -11.80 -3.27
C ILE A 166 10.35 -12.43 -2.57
N THR A 167 10.47 -12.70 -1.27
CA THR A 167 9.38 -13.32 -0.51
C THR A 167 8.21 -12.35 -0.35
N GLY A 168 6.99 -12.78 -0.70
CA GLY A 168 5.78 -11.99 -0.56
C GLY A 168 5.07 -12.24 0.77
N VAL A 169 4.69 -11.17 1.46
CA VAL A 169 3.77 -11.20 2.61
C VAL A 169 2.52 -10.41 2.26
N LEU A 170 1.43 -11.13 1.99
CA LEU A 170 0.15 -10.53 1.62
C LEU A 170 -0.60 -10.06 2.87
N VAL A 171 -0.91 -8.77 2.91
CA VAL A 171 -1.75 -8.16 3.94
C VAL A 171 -3.23 -8.38 3.60
N PRO A 172 -4.02 -8.98 4.50
CA PRO A 172 -5.44 -9.25 4.24
C PRO A 172 -6.26 -7.98 4.02
N LYS A 173 -7.01 -7.97 2.91
CA LYS A 173 -7.97 -6.92 2.54
C LYS A 173 -9.18 -7.55 1.85
N PRO A 174 -10.34 -6.90 1.81
CA PRO A 174 -11.55 -7.47 1.19
C PRO A 174 -11.33 -7.93 -0.26
N TRP A 175 -10.46 -7.24 -1.01
CA TRP A 175 -10.21 -7.50 -2.45
C TRP A 175 -9.17 -8.58 -2.77
N ASN A 176 -8.53 -9.18 -1.78
CA ASN A 176 -7.47 -10.15 -2.07
C ASN A 176 -7.74 -11.59 -1.63
N GLY A 177 -8.95 -11.83 -1.07
CA GLY A 177 -9.41 -13.18 -0.71
C GLY A 177 -8.58 -13.85 0.40
N ASN A 178 -7.83 -13.08 1.18
CA ASN A 178 -7.11 -13.59 2.35
C ASN A 178 -7.97 -13.35 3.60
N ASP A 179 -8.45 -14.43 4.21
CA ASP A 179 -9.35 -14.41 5.37
C ASP A 179 -8.63 -14.13 6.71
N GLY A 180 -7.31 -13.96 6.71
CA GLY A 180 -6.52 -13.64 7.89
C GLY A 180 -6.67 -12.18 8.33
N GLY A 181 -6.00 -11.86 9.46
CA GLY A 181 -5.89 -10.47 9.93
C GLY A 181 -4.49 -9.90 9.69
N ILE A 182 -4.35 -8.59 9.88
CA ILE A 182 -3.05 -7.90 9.80
C ILE A 182 -2.00 -8.56 10.73
N ARG A 183 -2.42 -9.04 11.91
CA ARG A 183 -1.54 -9.71 12.86
C ARG A 183 -0.99 -11.03 12.33
N ASP A 184 -1.74 -11.74 11.51
CA ASP A 184 -1.29 -12.97 10.86
C ASP A 184 -0.23 -12.69 9.81
N ALA A 185 -0.43 -11.65 9.00
CA ALA A 185 0.57 -11.18 8.05
C ALA A 185 1.87 -10.75 8.76
N LEU A 186 1.78 -10.02 9.87
CA LEU A 186 2.95 -9.59 10.64
C LEU A 186 3.66 -10.76 11.33
N ARG A 187 2.93 -11.78 11.80
CA ARG A 187 3.54 -13.02 12.31
C ARG A 187 4.31 -13.76 11.21
N ARG A 188 3.71 -13.86 10.01
CA ARG A 188 4.39 -14.45 8.84
C ARG A 188 5.64 -13.65 8.47
N LEU A 189 5.55 -12.32 8.46
CA LEU A 189 6.71 -11.46 8.22
C LEU A 189 7.85 -11.77 9.21
N SER A 190 7.53 -11.82 10.52
CA SER A 190 8.54 -12.11 11.56
C SER A 190 9.20 -13.47 11.34
N ALA A 191 8.43 -14.53 11.04
CA ALA A 191 8.99 -15.84 10.75
C ALA A 191 9.94 -15.82 9.54
N VAL A 192 9.55 -15.17 8.44
CA VAL A 192 10.37 -15.08 7.22
C VAL A 192 11.70 -14.35 7.47
N VAL A 193 11.69 -13.26 8.27
CA VAL A 193 12.92 -12.48 8.51
C VAL A 193 13.83 -13.08 9.60
N GLU A 194 13.31 -13.98 10.44
CA GLU A 194 14.11 -14.76 11.40
C GLU A 194 14.89 -15.90 10.73
N GLU A 195 14.37 -16.41 9.59
CA GLU A 195 15.01 -17.47 8.81
C GLU A 195 16.07 -16.93 7.83
N SER A 196 16.18 -15.60 7.63
CA SER A 196 17.06 -14.91 6.68
C SER A 196 18.31 -14.33 7.36
#